data_a6513e34c57d0db174216d23ed4efd32
#
_entry.id   a6513e34c57d0db174216d23ed4efd32
#
_cell.length_a   1.000
_cell.length_b   1.000
_cell.length_c   1.000
_cell.angle_alpha   90.00
_cell.angle_beta   90.00
_cell.angle_gamma   90.00
#
_symmetry.space_group_name_H-M   'P 1'
#
loop_
_entity.id
_entity.type
_entity.pdbx_description
1 polymer ?
#
loop_
_entity_poly.entity_id
_entity_poly.type
_entity_poly.pdbx_seq_one_letter_code
_entity_poly.pdbx_strand_id
1 'polypeptide(L)'
;SLKVVPHCTLFCKHPLKPDQRRYSAARMKTFTCCCGNTLHFENTRCLGCGRGVAFLPDALVVAALEPLGDQGLRALLPWQWDMRYRRCRNDTDYQVCNWMVRDDDADAYCASCRLNRVIPDLSSARNVELWRRIEEAKRRLMYTVLRLGLPFTGRDHDAHGGLGFRFLADTDAD
;
A
#
# COMPACT_ATOMS: atom_id res chain seq x y z
N SER A 1 14.23 13.55 29.93
CA SER A 1 12.88 14.08 29.71
C SER A 1 12.17 13.24 28.65
N LEU A 2 11.33 12.33 29.09
CA LEU A 2 10.46 11.50 28.25
C LEU A 2 9.36 12.41 27.68
N LYS A 3 9.37 12.64 26.38
CA LYS A 3 8.24 13.28 25.68
C LYS A 3 7.11 12.27 25.55
N VAL A 4 6.08 12.44 26.36
CA VAL A 4 4.82 11.72 26.24
C VAL A 4 4.18 12.09 24.90
N VAL A 5 4.05 11.13 24.00
CA VAL A 5 3.29 11.29 22.75
C VAL A 5 1.81 11.32 23.12
N PRO A 6 1.04 12.36 22.79
CA PRO A 6 -0.35 12.42 23.17
C PRO A 6 -1.14 11.27 22.53
N HIS A 7 -1.82 10.49 23.37
CA HIS A 7 -2.85 9.56 22.94
C HIS A 7 -3.90 10.33 22.14
N CYS A 8 -4.07 10.01 20.87
CA CYS A 8 -5.14 10.55 20.06
C CYS A 8 -6.46 9.88 20.49
N THR A 9 -7.09 10.40 21.54
CA THR A 9 -8.44 10.04 21.99
C THR A 9 -9.52 10.97 21.40
N LEU A 10 -9.17 11.77 20.40
CA LEU A 10 -10.16 12.61 19.72
C LEU A 10 -10.95 11.76 18.73
N PHE A 11 -12.16 11.42 19.11
CA PHE A 11 -13.23 10.97 18.26
C PHE A 11 -13.29 11.80 16.97
N CYS A 12 -13.01 11.18 15.83
CA CYS A 12 -13.36 11.75 14.54
C CYS A 12 -14.88 11.83 14.43
N LYS A 13 -15.45 12.97 14.84
CA LYS A 13 -16.87 13.29 14.66
C LYS A 13 -17.10 13.81 13.25
N HIS A 14 -17.03 12.97 12.23
CA HIS A 14 -17.73 13.19 10.96
C HIS A 14 -17.74 11.89 10.14
N PRO A 15 -18.90 11.31 9.87
CA PRO A 15 -19.03 10.24 8.89
C PRO A 15 -18.90 10.85 7.49
N LEU A 16 -17.71 10.79 6.91
CA LEU A 16 -17.57 11.05 5.48
C LEU A 16 -18.20 9.89 4.72
N LYS A 17 -19.40 10.12 4.18
CA LYS A 17 -19.96 9.26 3.14
C LYS A 17 -18.96 9.17 1.98
N PRO A 18 -18.73 7.99 1.37
CA PRO A 18 -17.91 7.91 0.18
C PRO A 18 -18.56 8.76 -0.92
N ASP A 19 -17.95 9.91 -1.23
CA ASP A 19 -18.37 10.75 -2.34
C ASP A 19 -17.99 10.07 -3.66
N GLN A 20 -18.98 9.44 -4.27
CA GLN A 20 -18.87 8.77 -5.57
C GLN A 20 -18.91 9.75 -6.75
N ARG A 21 -18.75 11.04 -6.57
CA ARG A 21 -18.87 12.01 -7.66
C ARG A 21 -17.72 12.98 -7.73
N ARG A 22 -16.96 12.86 -8.76
CA ARG A 22 -16.44 13.82 -9.74
C ARG A 22 -15.11 13.34 -10.29
N TYR A 23 -15.16 12.82 -11.50
CA TYR A 23 -14.01 12.81 -12.39
C TYR A 23 -13.65 14.27 -12.69
N SER A 24 -12.74 14.82 -11.93
CA SER A 24 -12.00 16.03 -12.30
C SER A 24 -10.61 15.54 -12.70
N ALA A 25 -10.28 15.72 -13.97
CA ALA A 25 -8.95 15.46 -14.49
C ALA A 25 -7.89 16.19 -13.63
N ALA A 26 -6.78 15.50 -13.32
CA ALA A 26 -5.53 16.03 -12.80
C ALA A 26 -5.39 16.35 -11.31
N ARG A 27 -6.22 15.84 -10.41
CA ARG A 27 -5.86 15.94 -8.96
C ARG A 27 -5.40 14.58 -8.45
N MET A 28 -4.11 14.49 -8.04
CA MET A 28 -3.61 13.31 -7.35
C MET A 28 -4.50 13.00 -6.14
N LYS A 29 -4.95 11.75 -6.03
CA LYS A 29 -5.77 11.32 -4.88
C LYS A 29 -4.96 11.52 -3.61
N THR A 30 -5.49 12.27 -2.66
CA THR A 30 -4.96 12.41 -1.31
C THR A 30 -5.85 11.67 -0.32
N PHE A 31 -5.28 11.36 0.84
CA PHE A 31 -5.94 10.68 1.94
C PHE A 31 -5.75 11.51 3.21
N THR A 32 -6.45 11.18 4.28
CA THR A 32 -6.35 11.90 5.54
C THR A 32 -5.91 10.95 6.65
N CYS A 33 -4.84 11.32 7.34
CA CYS A 33 -4.38 10.60 8.52
C CYS A 33 -5.37 10.76 9.69
N CYS A 34 -5.33 9.85 10.65
CA CYS A 34 -6.11 9.98 11.89
C CYS A 34 -5.83 11.28 12.68
N CYS A 35 -4.68 11.94 12.46
CA CYS A 35 -4.35 13.25 13.05
C CYS A 35 -4.81 14.46 12.21
N GLY A 36 -5.50 14.23 11.08
CA GLY A 36 -5.95 15.28 10.17
C GLY A 36 -4.95 15.69 9.07
N ASN A 37 -3.69 15.24 9.14
CA ASN A 37 -2.68 15.56 8.13
C ASN A 37 -2.97 14.90 6.79
N THR A 38 -2.69 15.59 5.69
CA THR A 38 -2.83 15.04 4.33
C THR A 38 -1.77 13.97 4.07
N LEU A 39 -2.21 12.86 3.49
CA LEU A 39 -1.36 11.76 3.06
C LEU A 39 -1.41 11.61 1.54
N HIS A 40 -0.28 11.26 0.96
CA HIS A 40 -0.14 10.90 -0.44
C HIS A 40 -0.01 9.39 -0.59
N PHE A 41 -0.27 8.89 -1.79
CA PHE A 41 -0.34 7.46 -2.07
C PHE A 41 0.96 6.70 -1.71
N GLU A 42 2.12 7.33 -1.89
CA GLU A 42 3.43 6.73 -1.64
C GLU A 42 3.95 6.96 -0.21
N ASN A 43 3.20 7.64 0.65
CA ASN A 43 3.66 7.86 2.01
C ASN A 43 3.79 6.52 2.77
N THR A 44 4.87 6.41 3.54
CA THR A 44 5.12 5.33 4.50
C THR A 44 5.08 5.83 5.94
N ARG A 45 5.08 7.16 6.12
CA ARG A 45 5.00 7.84 7.41
C ARG A 45 4.18 9.11 7.32
N CYS A 46 3.39 9.39 8.34
CA CYS A 46 2.70 10.66 8.48
C CYS A 46 3.64 11.72 9.05
N LEU A 47 3.82 12.84 8.35
CA LEU A 47 4.69 13.93 8.81
C LEU A 47 4.09 14.71 9.98
N GLY A 48 2.77 14.67 10.17
CA GLY A 48 2.11 15.35 11.28
C GLY A 48 2.23 14.63 12.63
N CYS A 49 1.97 13.30 12.66
CA CYS A 49 1.98 12.54 13.91
C CYS A 49 3.08 11.47 14.01
N GLY A 50 3.89 11.29 12.98
CA GLY A 50 4.99 10.33 12.96
C GLY A 50 4.59 8.85 12.84
N ARG A 51 3.29 8.53 12.79
CA ARG A 51 2.85 7.14 12.63
C ARG A 51 3.21 6.57 11.27
N GLY A 52 3.52 5.29 11.22
CA GLY A 52 3.61 4.54 9.98
C GLY A 52 2.26 4.59 9.26
N VAL A 53 2.30 4.75 7.94
CA VAL A 53 1.11 4.71 7.09
C VAL A 53 1.33 3.74 5.95
N ALA A 54 0.25 3.14 5.47
CA ALA A 54 0.30 2.26 4.30
C ALA A 54 -1.04 2.22 3.58
N PHE A 55 -1.02 1.74 2.36
CA PHE A 55 -2.22 1.56 1.56
C PHE A 55 -2.90 0.23 1.88
N LEU A 56 -4.21 0.28 2.07
CA LEU A 56 -5.10 -0.87 2.32
C LEU A 56 -5.88 -1.16 1.03
N PRO A 57 -5.57 -2.25 0.31
CA PRO A 57 -6.20 -2.54 -0.99
C PRO A 57 -7.70 -2.81 -0.89
N ASP A 58 -8.15 -3.41 0.20
CA ASP A 58 -9.55 -3.74 0.50
C ASP A 58 -10.40 -2.53 0.87
N ALA A 59 -9.78 -1.51 1.47
CA ALA A 59 -10.43 -0.25 1.83
C ALA A 59 -10.17 0.88 0.82
N LEU A 60 -9.25 0.71 -0.13
CA LEU A 60 -8.79 1.70 -1.11
C LEU A 60 -8.34 3.03 -0.49
N VAL A 61 -7.68 2.98 0.66
CA VAL A 61 -7.20 4.15 1.40
C VAL A 61 -5.75 3.98 1.88
N VAL A 62 -5.05 5.10 2.06
CA VAL A 62 -3.84 5.15 2.87
C VAL A 62 -4.24 5.51 4.29
N ALA A 63 -3.88 4.67 5.25
CA ALA A 63 -4.24 4.84 6.66
C ALA A 63 -3.01 4.78 7.57
N ALA A 64 -3.10 5.45 8.71
CA ALA A 64 -2.15 5.27 9.79
C ALA A 64 -2.31 3.87 10.41
N LEU A 65 -1.21 3.30 10.83
CA LEU A 65 -1.14 1.96 11.38
C LEU A 65 -0.73 2.00 12.86
N GLU A 66 -1.31 1.12 13.62
CA GLU A 66 -0.97 0.87 15.03
C GLU A 66 -0.49 -0.57 15.19
N PRO A 67 0.71 -0.79 15.75
CA PRO A 67 1.17 -2.13 16.07
C PRO A 67 0.31 -2.77 17.18
N LEU A 68 -0.02 -4.05 17.02
CA LEU A 68 -0.72 -4.86 18.01
C LEU A 68 0.20 -5.93 18.64
N GLY A 69 1.48 -5.61 18.82
CA GLY A 69 2.50 -6.58 19.22
C GLY A 69 2.65 -7.67 18.17
N ASP A 70 2.62 -8.93 18.60
CA ASP A 70 2.75 -10.10 17.69
C ASP A 70 1.50 -10.35 16.84
N GLN A 71 0.42 -9.59 17.06
CA GLN A 71 -0.86 -9.74 16.35
C GLN A 71 -0.94 -8.89 15.08
N GLY A 72 0.18 -8.36 14.59
CA GLY A 72 0.22 -7.59 13.36
C GLY A 72 -0.08 -6.11 13.53
N LEU A 73 -0.78 -5.53 12.57
CA LEU A 73 -1.05 -4.09 12.47
C LEU A 73 -2.55 -3.83 12.34
N ARG A 74 -3.05 -2.80 13.02
CA ARG A 74 -4.41 -2.30 12.89
C ARG A 74 -4.41 -0.96 12.17
N ALA A 75 -5.37 -0.77 11.26
CA ALA A 75 -5.57 0.50 10.59
C ALA A 75 -6.39 1.46 11.47
N LEU A 76 -5.92 2.71 11.59
CA LEU A 76 -6.63 3.78 12.29
C LEU A 76 -7.49 4.56 11.30
N LEU A 77 -8.70 4.09 11.08
CA LEU A 77 -9.69 4.69 10.19
C LEU A 77 -10.77 5.45 10.98
N PRO A 78 -11.43 6.48 10.37
CA PRO A 78 -12.50 7.24 11.04
C PRO A 78 -13.80 6.46 11.20
N TRP A 79 -13.91 5.26 10.66
CA TRP A 79 -15.01 4.31 10.84
C TRP A 79 -14.51 3.03 11.50
N GLN A 80 -15.42 2.25 12.07
CA GLN A 80 -15.07 0.99 12.68
C GLN A 80 -14.54 0.02 11.61
N TRP A 81 -13.31 -0.45 11.80
CA TRP A 81 -12.61 -1.35 10.88
C TRP A 81 -11.76 -2.33 11.69
N ASP A 82 -12.23 -3.55 11.79
CA ASP A 82 -11.61 -4.57 12.65
C ASP A 82 -10.73 -5.56 11.86
N MET A 83 -10.13 -5.07 10.79
CA MET A 83 -9.22 -5.88 9.98
C MET A 83 -7.79 -5.73 10.48
N ARG A 84 -7.09 -6.85 10.55
CA ARG A 84 -5.66 -6.91 10.84
C ARG A 84 -4.86 -7.04 9.56
N TYR A 85 -3.65 -6.53 9.61
CA TYR A 85 -2.76 -6.46 8.47
C TYR A 85 -1.35 -6.85 8.85
N ARG A 86 -0.62 -7.30 7.85
CA ARG A 86 0.84 -7.43 7.89
C ARG A 86 1.47 -6.74 6.69
N ARG A 87 2.77 -6.44 6.80
CA ARG A 87 3.50 -5.82 5.71
C ARG A 87 3.67 -6.79 4.55
N CYS A 88 3.62 -6.26 3.33
CA CYS A 88 4.04 -7.00 2.15
C CYS A 88 5.51 -7.40 2.29
N ARG A 89 5.88 -8.62 1.88
CA ARG A 89 7.26 -9.09 1.94
C ARG A 89 8.24 -8.18 1.18
N ASN A 90 7.83 -7.60 0.06
CA ASN A 90 8.65 -6.63 -0.68
C ASN A 90 8.83 -5.30 0.07
N ASP A 91 7.99 -4.99 1.07
CA ASP A 91 8.21 -3.86 1.98
C ASP A 91 9.24 -4.23 3.06
N THR A 92 9.10 -5.41 3.69
CA THR A 92 10.02 -5.84 4.75
C THR A 92 11.43 -6.08 4.25
N ASP A 93 11.57 -6.73 3.10
CA ASP A 93 12.88 -7.19 2.61
C ASP A 93 13.63 -6.08 1.85
N TYR A 94 12.91 -5.22 1.09
CA TYR A 94 13.52 -4.28 0.14
C TYR A 94 13.01 -2.85 0.23
N GLN A 95 11.99 -2.57 1.04
CA GLN A 95 11.35 -1.25 1.18
C GLN A 95 10.83 -0.67 -0.16
N VAL A 96 10.42 -1.52 -1.07
CA VAL A 96 9.90 -1.13 -2.39
C VAL A 96 8.37 -1.15 -2.47
N CYS A 97 7.69 -1.43 -1.36
CA CYS A 97 6.23 -1.50 -1.28
C CYS A 97 5.71 -0.74 -0.06
N ASN A 98 4.48 -0.22 -0.16
CA ASN A 98 3.74 0.37 0.96
C ASN A 98 2.30 -0.16 1.04
N TRP A 99 2.00 -1.27 0.38
CA TRP A 99 0.70 -1.93 0.42
C TRP A 99 0.67 -3.02 1.48
N MET A 100 -0.45 -3.11 2.17
CA MET A 100 -0.65 -4.09 3.21
C MET A 100 -1.24 -5.39 2.65
N VAL A 101 -1.03 -6.46 3.39
CA VAL A 101 -1.63 -7.76 3.20
C VAL A 101 -2.57 -8.00 4.39
N ARG A 102 -3.77 -8.47 4.17
CA ARG A 102 -4.67 -8.87 5.26
C ARG A 102 -4.05 -10.03 6.04
N ASP A 103 -4.29 -10.06 7.32
CA ASP A 103 -3.74 -11.10 8.19
C ASP A 103 -4.30 -12.51 7.86
N ASP A 104 -5.53 -12.56 7.36
CA ASP A 104 -6.21 -13.78 6.92
C ASP A 104 -5.84 -14.23 5.49
N ASP A 105 -5.04 -13.46 4.74
CA ASP A 105 -4.54 -13.83 3.42
C ASP A 105 -3.29 -14.73 3.56
N ALA A 106 -3.27 -15.89 2.96
CA ALA A 106 -2.13 -16.81 3.05
C ALA A 106 -0.88 -16.34 2.30
N ASP A 107 -1.02 -15.40 1.35
CA ASP A 107 0.09 -14.92 0.53
C ASP A 107 0.95 -13.89 1.28
N ALA A 108 2.27 -14.03 1.23
CA ALA A 108 3.20 -13.06 1.82
C ALA A 108 3.25 -11.71 1.09
N TYR A 109 2.76 -11.65 -0.14
CA TYR A 109 2.79 -10.49 -1.00
C TYR A 109 1.41 -9.83 -1.11
N CYS A 110 1.38 -8.49 -1.20
CA CYS A 110 0.14 -7.75 -1.42
C CYS A 110 -0.45 -7.98 -2.82
N ALA A 111 -1.70 -7.57 -3.02
CA ALA A 111 -2.43 -7.74 -4.28
C ALA A 111 -1.67 -7.23 -5.53
N SER A 112 -0.79 -6.25 -5.39
CA SER A 112 0.05 -5.78 -6.49
C SER A 112 1.32 -6.62 -6.66
N CYS A 113 2.03 -6.95 -5.55
CA CYS A 113 3.33 -7.63 -5.62
C CYS A 113 3.22 -9.11 -6.00
N ARG A 114 2.13 -9.79 -5.68
CA ARG A 114 1.88 -11.18 -6.11
C ARG A 114 1.76 -11.36 -7.63
N LEU A 115 1.61 -10.25 -8.36
CA LEU A 115 1.59 -10.26 -9.83
C LEU A 115 2.98 -10.23 -10.46
N ASN A 116 4.07 -10.06 -9.68
CA ASN A 116 5.42 -10.13 -10.20
C ASN A 116 5.79 -11.58 -10.53
N ARG A 117 6.24 -11.78 -11.76
CA ARG A 117 6.72 -13.07 -12.27
C ARG A 117 8.24 -13.15 -12.32
N VAL A 118 8.83 -12.02 -12.68
CA VAL A 118 10.28 -11.85 -12.74
C VAL A 118 10.58 -10.49 -12.14
N ILE A 119 11.56 -10.44 -11.27
CA ILE A 119 12.16 -9.21 -10.74
C ILE A 119 13.64 -9.16 -11.15
N PRO A 120 14.24 -7.97 -11.23
CA PRO A 120 15.64 -7.86 -11.60
C PRO A 120 16.55 -8.49 -10.55
N ASP A 121 17.82 -8.70 -10.89
CA ASP A 121 18.82 -9.06 -9.89
C ASP A 121 18.98 -7.95 -8.85
N LEU A 122 18.70 -8.27 -7.60
CA LEU A 122 18.70 -7.33 -6.47
C LEU A 122 20.06 -7.24 -5.75
N SER A 123 21.12 -7.90 -6.25
CA SER A 123 22.47 -7.72 -5.75
C SER A 123 23.00 -6.31 -6.03
N SER A 124 22.50 -5.65 -7.06
CA SER A 124 22.81 -4.27 -7.43
C SER A 124 21.84 -3.28 -6.77
N ALA A 125 22.36 -2.32 -5.99
CA ALA A 125 21.57 -1.24 -5.41
C ALA A 125 20.85 -0.39 -6.49
N ARG A 126 21.45 -0.24 -7.67
CA ARG A 126 20.84 0.43 -8.83
C ARG A 126 19.57 -0.30 -9.27
N ASN A 127 19.60 -1.61 -9.37
CA ASN A 127 18.45 -2.41 -9.77
C ASN A 127 17.32 -2.32 -8.73
N VAL A 128 17.65 -2.33 -7.44
CA VAL A 128 16.67 -2.14 -6.38
C VAL A 128 15.96 -0.79 -6.52
N GLU A 129 16.71 0.30 -6.76
CA GLU A 129 16.14 1.64 -6.92
C GLU A 129 15.29 1.75 -8.20
N LEU A 130 15.73 1.20 -9.32
CA LEU A 130 14.95 1.18 -10.56
C LEU A 130 13.67 0.35 -10.38
N TRP A 131 13.77 -0.79 -9.75
CA TRP A 131 12.62 -1.64 -9.44
C TRP A 131 11.63 -0.94 -8.52
N ARG A 132 12.11 -0.23 -7.49
CA ARG A 132 11.26 0.57 -6.60
C ARG A 132 10.38 1.57 -7.38
N ARG A 133 10.98 2.29 -8.34
CA ARG A 133 10.26 3.25 -9.21
C ARG A 133 9.21 2.57 -10.09
N ILE A 134 9.53 1.42 -10.65
CA ILE A 134 8.57 0.65 -11.46
C ILE A 134 7.44 0.12 -10.57
N GLU A 135 7.74 -0.36 -9.37
CA GLU A 135 6.74 -0.81 -8.40
C GLU A 135 5.79 0.33 -7.99
N GLU A 136 6.30 1.56 -7.82
CA GLU A 136 5.44 2.73 -7.58
C GLU A 136 4.45 2.95 -8.72
N ALA A 137 4.92 2.92 -9.96
CA ALA A 137 4.06 3.08 -11.15
C ALA A 137 3.03 1.94 -11.26
N LYS A 138 3.46 0.69 -11.03
CA LYS A 138 2.59 -0.48 -11.04
C LYS A 138 1.50 -0.38 -9.96
N ARG A 139 1.83 0.03 -8.74
CA ARG A 139 0.83 0.20 -7.67
C ARG A 139 -0.23 1.24 -8.03
N ARG A 140 0.14 2.34 -8.70
CA ARG A 140 -0.82 3.34 -9.19
C ARG A 140 -1.75 2.76 -10.26
N LEU A 141 -1.21 1.95 -11.17
CA LEU A 141 -2.00 1.21 -12.15
C LEU A 141 -2.97 0.26 -11.44
N MET A 142 -2.49 -0.56 -10.51
CA MET A 142 -3.30 -1.53 -9.78
C MET A 142 -4.36 -0.85 -8.90
N TYR A 143 -4.04 0.30 -8.30
CA TYR A 143 -5.04 1.13 -7.61
C TYR A 143 -6.17 1.57 -8.55
N THR A 144 -5.83 1.97 -9.76
CA THR A 144 -6.85 2.36 -10.77
C THR A 144 -7.73 1.18 -11.16
N VAL A 145 -7.14 0.01 -11.38
CA VAL A 145 -7.86 -1.24 -11.69
C VAL A 145 -8.83 -1.59 -10.56
N LEU A 146 -8.36 -1.59 -9.31
CA LEU A 146 -9.17 -1.86 -8.12
C LEU A 146 -10.32 -0.83 -7.98
N ARG A 147 -10.02 0.45 -8.18
CA ARG A 147 -11.01 1.52 -8.05
C ARG A 147 -12.10 1.47 -9.11
N LEU A 148 -11.79 0.98 -10.30
CA LEU A 148 -12.75 0.75 -11.38
C LEU A 148 -13.56 -0.54 -11.18
N GLY A 149 -13.24 -1.33 -10.15
CA GLY A 149 -13.90 -2.62 -9.90
C GLY A 149 -13.59 -3.66 -10.99
N LEU A 150 -12.49 -3.47 -11.73
CA LEU A 150 -12.09 -4.43 -12.76
C LEU A 150 -11.50 -5.67 -12.11
N PRO A 151 -12.01 -6.87 -12.44
CA PRO A 151 -11.45 -8.09 -11.91
C PRO A 151 -10.05 -8.31 -12.50
N PHE A 152 -9.14 -8.80 -11.68
CA PHE A 152 -7.84 -9.31 -12.12
C PHE A 152 -7.44 -10.50 -11.26
N THR A 153 -6.84 -11.47 -11.90
CA THR A 153 -6.25 -12.65 -11.26
C THR A 153 -4.79 -12.74 -11.66
N GLY A 154 -3.98 -13.32 -10.79
CA GLY A 154 -2.62 -13.68 -11.15
C GLY A 154 -2.62 -14.81 -12.18
N ARG A 155 -1.61 -14.82 -13.05
CA ARG A 155 -1.50 -15.79 -14.15
C ARG A 155 -1.51 -17.26 -13.70
N ASP A 156 -1.10 -17.53 -12.45
CA ASP A 156 -1.09 -18.88 -11.90
C ASP A 156 -2.48 -19.37 -11.47
N HIS A 157 -3.42 -18.44 -11.35
CA HIS A 157 -4.79 -18.71 -10.93
C HIS A 157 -5.81 -18.61 -12.06
N ASP A 158 -5.36 -18.30 -13.28
CA ASP A 158 -6.23 -18.18 -14.45
C ASP A 158 -5.61 -18.90 -15.66
N ALA A 159 -6.21 -20.01 -16.04
CA ALA A 159 -5.83 -20.77 -17.22
C ALA A 159 -6.00 -20.00 -18.54
N HIS A 160 -6.75 -18.89 -18.53
CA HIS A 160 -7.08 -18.08 -19.70
C HIS A 160 -6.29 -16.77 -19.81
N GLY A 161 -5.26 -16.55 -18.98
CA GLY A 161 -4.33 -15.45 -19.20
C GLY A 161 -4.36 -14.33 -18.16
N GLY A 162 -4.36 -14.65 -16.88
CA GLY A 162 -4.27 -13.69 -15.79
C GLY A 162 -3.06 -12.75 -15.90
N LEU A 163 -3.11 -11.62 -15.18
CA LEU A 163 -2.12 -10.55 -15.21
C LEU A 163 -0.79 -10.98 -14.56
N GLY A 164 0.32 -10.67 -15.20
CA GLY A 164 1.66 -10.88 -14.65
C GLY A 164 2.66 -9.86 -15.17
N PHE A 165 3.54 -9.38 -14.29
CA PHE A 165 4.59 -8.43 -14.62
C PHE A 165 5.96 -9.10 -14.61
N ARG A 166 6.80 -8.73 -15.59
CA ARG A 166 8.19 -9.16 -15.69
C ARG A 166 9.06 -7.91 -15.76
N PHE A 167 9.95 -7.75 -14.81
CA PHE A 167 10.90 -6.65 -14.74
C PHE A 167 12.30 -7.21 -14.95
N LEU A 168 12.87 -6.87 -16.08
CA LEU A 168 14.22 -7.30 -16.46
C LEU A 168 15.15 -6.10 -16.29
N ALA A 169 16.35 -6.34 -15.78
CA ALA A 169 17.44 -5.39 -15.85
C ALA A 169 18.14 -5.55 -17.23
N ASP A 170 18.60 -4.43 -17.78
CA ASP A 170 19.57 -4.52 -18.86
C ASP A 170 20.82 -5.24 -18.33
N THR A 171 21.25 -6.29 -18.99
CA THR A 171 22.58 -6.82 -18.78
C THR A 171 23.52 -5.75 -19.29
N ASP A 172 24.38 -5.20 -18.43
CA ASP A 172 25.46 -4.32 -18.88
C ASP A 172 26.16 -5.08 -20.01
N ALA A 173 25.99 -4.58 -21.25
CA ALA A 173 26.73 -5.06 -22.37
C ALA A 173 28.16 -4.51 -22.15
N ASP A 174 29.11 -5.41 -21.83
CA ASP A 174 30.54 -5.13 -21.86
C ASP A 174 30.96 -4.71 -23.27
#